data_5fc57addbbccf6888cfde97f3e895148
#
_entry.id   5fc57addbbccf6888cfde97f3e895148
#
_cell.length_a   1.000
_cell.length_b   1.000
_cell.length_c   1.000
_cell.angle_alpha   90.00
_cell.angle_beta   90.00
_cell.angle_gamma   90.00
#
_symmetry.space_group_name_H-M   'P 1'
#
loop_
_entity.id
_entity.type
_entity.pdbx_description
1 polymer ?
#
loop_
_entity_poly.entity_id
_entity_poly.type
_entity_poly.pdbx_seq_one_letter_code
_entity_poly.pdbx_strand_id
1 'polypeptide(L)'
;MLKGQIISGEFGKIIARQKAGESIEIGELLVADSSEGKILLQVYDLVYGSQISQQNLEMISGMKLEENTEFELFDANLRNYMLAMMKSLVMVKGKNAFVSKSLPGFFSEIREIKENDLGFLTKPKNPLFVGNLRSGSKILDVPIYLDGGKVFSHHILIAGTTGR
;
A
#
# COMPACT_ATOMS: atom_id res chain seq x y z
N MET A 1 5.48 4.18 10.95
CA MET A 1 5.69 5.57 10.48
C MET A 1 4.45 6.03 9.72
N LEU A 2 4.05 7.30 9.84
CA LEU A 2 2.91 7.87 9.10
C LEU A 2 3.33 8.10 7.65
N LYS A 3 2.62 7.49 6.70
CA LYS A 3 2.94 7.54 5.26
C LYS A 3 2.08 8.52 4.47
N GLY A 4 0.86 8.78 4.93
CA GLY A 4 -0.06 9.64 4.21
C GLY A 4 -1.45 9.66 4.80
N GLN A 5 -2.41 10.16 4.04
CA GLN A 5 -3.80 10.34 4.47
C GLN A 5 -4.77 10.03 3.32
N ILE A 6 -5.85 9.36 3.63
CA ILE A 6 -6.89 9.01 2.66
C ILE A 6 -7.68 10.26 2.29
N ILE A 7 -7.81 10.51 1.00
CA ILE A 7 -8.47 11.72 0.48
C ILE A 7 -9.68 11.43 -0.40
N SER A 8 -9.82 10.20 -0.89
CA SER A 8 -10.90 9.80 -1.79
C SER A 8 -10.92 8.28 -1.94
N GLY A 9 -11.92 7.76 -2.59
CA GLY A 9 -11.93 6.38 -3.03
C GLY A 9 -13.32 5.76 -3.11
N GLU A 10 -13.32 4.57 -3.65
CA GLU A 10 -14.45 3.66 -3.75
C GLU A 10 -13.99 2.26 -3.32
N PHE A 11 -14.91 1.32 -3.18
CA PHE A 11 -14.56 -0.04 -2.82
C PHE A 11 -13.67 -0.68 -3.92
N GLY A 12 -12.46 -1.05 -3.53
CA GLY A 12 -11.43 -1.58 -4.45
C GLY A 12 -10.45 -0.54 -5.01
N LYS A 13 -10.72 0.76 -4.82
CA LYS A 13 -9.83 1.85 -5.24
C LYS A 13 -9.80 2.97 -4.21
N ILE A 14 -8.99 2.83 -3.19
CA ILE A 14 -8.79 3.83 -2.14
C ILE A 14 -7.61 4.71 -2.55
N ILE A 15 -7.77 6.03 -2.44
CA ILE A 15 -6.76 7.00 -2.84
C ILE A 15 -6.26 7.72 -1.60
N ALA A 16 -4.96 7.69 -1.39
CA ALA A 16 -4.31 8.45 -0.34
C ALA A 16 -3.24 9.38 -0.89
N ARG A 17 -3.14 10.54 -0.28
CA ARG A 17 -2.05 11.48 -0.51
C ARG A 17 -0.85 11.08 0.33
N GLN A 18 0.29 10.90 -0.30
CA GLN A 18 1.56 10.65 0.37
C GLN A 18 1.99 11.88 1.19
N LYS A 19 2.51 11.64 2.39
CA LYS A 19 3.11 12.67 3.23
C LYS A 19 4.42 13.15 2.61
N ALA A 20 4.67 14.45 2.62
CA ALA A 20 5.93 15.03 2.16
C ALA A 20 7.12 14.45 2.94
N GLY A 21 8.19 14.11 2.24
CA GLY A 21 9.39 13.50 2.83
C GLY A 21 9.30 11.99 3.07
N GLU A 22 8.14 11.37 2.84
CA GLU A 22 7.96 9.92 2.88
C GLU A 22 7.97 9.35 1.45
N SER A 23 8.21 8.05 1.34
CA SER A 23 8.05 7.29 0.10
C SER A 23 7.04 6.16 0.29
N ILE A 24 6.23 5.94 -0.73
CA ILE A 24 5.32 4.81 -0.84
C ILE A 24 5.71 4.02 -2.09
N GLU A 25 5.71 2.69 -2.00
CA GLU A 25 6.08 1.80 -3.09
C GLU A 25 4.88 0.97 -3.57
N ILE A 26 4.90 0.56 -4.85
CA ILE A 26 3.95 -0.43 -5.37
C ILE A 26 4.17 -1.76 -4.63
N GLY A 27 3.07 -2.39 -4.21
CA GLY A 27 3.11 -3.62 -3.41
C GLY A 27 3.30 -3.37 -1.91
N GLU A 28 3.49 -2.13 -1.46
CA GLU A 28 3.62 -1.81 -0.04
C GLU A 28 2.31 -2.08 0.70
N LEU A 29 2.43 -2.66 1.90
CA LEU A 29 1.33 -2.92 2.80
C LEU A 29 1.23 -1.80 3.83
N LEU A 30 0.07 -1.17 3.87
CA LEU A 30 -0.23 -0.05 4.76
C LEU A 30 -1.44 -0.38 5.63
N VAL A 31 -1.55 0.31 6.73
CA VAL A 31 -2.67 0.16 7.67
C VAL A 31 -3.37 1.48 7.85
N ALA A 32 -4.70 1.47 7.71
CA ALA A 32 -5.58 2.55 8.11
C ALA A 32 -6.39 2.11 9.34
N ASP A 33 -6.46 2.96 10.36
CA ASP A 33 -7.32 2.72 11.50
C ASP A 33 -8.76 3.12 11.16
N SER A 34 -9.72 2.31 11.58
CA SER A 34 -11.16 2.52 11.42
C SER A 34 -11.86 2.34 12.76
N SER A 35 -13.07 2.88 12.91
CA SER A 35 -13.91 2.68 14.10
C SER A 35 -14.20 1.20 14.41
N GLU A 36 -14.18 0.37 13.37
CA GLU A 36 -14.47 -1.06 13.49
C GLU A 36 -13.22 -1.94 13.66
N GLY A 37 -12.02 -1.40 13.48
CA GLY A 37 -10.77 -2.14 13.52
C GLY A 37 -9.74 -1.53 12.60
N LYS A 38 -8.72 -2.31 12.25
CA LYS A 38 -7.67 -1.89 11.32
C LYS A 38 -7.93 -2.46 9.93
N ILE A 39 -7.79 -1.64 8.91
CA ILE A 39 -7.92 -2.09 7.52
C ILE A 39 -6.51 -2.18 6.94
N LEU A 40 -6.15 -3.39 6.49
CA LEU A 40 -4.92 -3.63 5.76
C LEU A 40 -5.12 -3.29 4.29
N LEU A 41 -4.27 -2.43 3.78
CA LEU A 41 -4.30 -1.90 2.42
C LEU A 41 -3.05 -2.33 1.66
N GLN A 42 -3.17 -2.57 0.36
CA GLN A 42 -2.03 -2.79 -0.53
C GLN A 42 -2.03 -1.75 -1.64
N VAL A 43 -0.88 -1.12 -1.82
CA VAL A 43 -0.64 -0.19 -2.91
C VAL A 43 -0.50 -0.97 -4.21
N TYR A 44 -1.29 -0.62 -5.23
CA TYR A 44 -1.19 -1.25 -6.54
C TYR A 44 -0.81 -0.28 -7.65
N ASP A 45 -0.93 1.04 -7.39
CA ASP A 45 -0.54 2.07 -8.36
C ASP A 45 -0.15 3.37 -7.66
N LEU A 46 0.66 4.17 -8.34
CA LEU A 46 1.11 5.49 -7.89
C LEU A 46 0.91 6.49 -9.02
N VAL A 47 0.27 7.62 -8.73
CA VAL A 47 0.05 8.69 -9.70
C VAL A 47 0.47 10.04 -9.14
N TYR A 48 0.89 10.93 -10.04
CA TYR A 48 1.16 12.32 -9.66
C TYR A 48 -0.15 13.07 -9.41
N GLY A 49 -0.18 13.79 -8.30
CA GLY A 49 -1.20 14.79 -8.01
C GLY A 49 -0.60 16.18 -8.01
N SER A 50 -1.34 17.15 -8.52
CA SER A 50 -0.94 18.55 -8.49
C SER A 50 -2.15 19.46 -8.32
N GLN A 51 -1.94 20.57 -7.64
CA GLN A 51 -2.90 21.69 -7.62
C GLN A 51 -2.72 22.64 -8.83
N ILE A 52 -1.64 22.44 -9.58
CA ILE A 52 -1.33 23.21 -10.79
C ILE A 52 -1.95 22.47 -11.97
N SER A 53 -2.57 23.20 -12.89
CA SER A 53 -3.15 22.59 -14.10
C SER A 53 -2.06 21.95 -14.97
N GLN A 54 -2.42 20.93 -15.72
CA GLN A 54 -1.50 20.21 -16.60
C GLN A 54 -0.77 21.14 -17.57
N GLN A 55 -1.47 22.09 -18.17
CA GLN A 55 -0.90 23.08 -19.09
C GLN A 55 0.17 23.95 -18.43
N ASN A 56 -0.07 24.39 -17.18
CA ASN A 56 0.91 25.18 -16.44
C ASN A 56 2.13 24.33 -16.03
N LEU A 57 1.93 23.05 -15.71
CA LEU A 57 3.05 22.13 -15.44
C LEU A 57 3.93 21.94 -16.66
N GLU A 58 3.34 21.78 -17.85
CA GLU A 58 4.07 21.65 -19.12
C GLU A 58 4.86 22.92 -19.43
N MET A 59 4.23 24.09 -19.26
CA MET A 59 4.91 25.38 -19.44
C MET A 59 6.09 25.55 -18.47
N ILE A 60 5.88 25.28 -17.18
CA ILE A 60 6.94 25.38 -16.15
C ILE A 60 8.08 24.39 -16.45
N SER A 61 7.74 23.18 -16.90
CA SER A 61 8.73 22.20 -17.30
C SER A 61 9.56 22.67 -18.49
N GLY A 62 8.91 23.24 -19.51
CA GLY A 62 9.60 23.83 -20.66
C GLY A 62 10.55 24.95 -20.28
N MET A 63 10.10 25.89 -19.45
CA MET A 63 10.95 26.99 -18.96
C MET A 63 12.17 26.48 -18.17
N LYS A 64 11.99 25.45 -17.33
CA LYS A 64 13.12 24.86 -16.61
C LYS A 64 14.12 24.13 -17.50
N LEU A 65 13.65 23.41 -18.51
CA LEU A 65 14.50 22.64 -19.41
C LEU A 65 15.23 23.50 -20.43
N GLU A 66 14.54 24.48 -21.01
CA GLU A 66 15.07 25.25 -22.15
C GLU A 66 15.77 26.55 -21.71
N GLU A 67 15.30 27.18 -20.64
CA GLU A 67 15.78 28.49 -20.21
C GLU A 67 16.68 28.43 -18.97
N ASN A 68 16.92 27.25 -18.38
CA ASN A 68 17.66 27.06 -17.11
C ASN A 68 17.17 28.01 -15.99
N THR A 69 15.90 28.40 -16.02
CA THR A 69 15.32 29.27 -14.99
C THR A 69 15.06 28.47 -13.71
N GLU A 70 15.72 28.87 -12.63
CA GLU A 70 15.39 28.38 -11.29
C GLU A 70 14.05 28.96 -10.84
N PHE A 71 12.97 28.29 -11.18
CA PHE A 71 11.66 28.61 -10.64
C PHE A 71 11.52 27.95 -9.27
N GLU A 72 11.69 28.67 -8.21
CA GLU A 72 11.27 28.26 -6.88
C GLU A 72 9.75 28.38 -6.79
N LEU A 73 9.05 27.27 -6.96
CA LEU A 73 7.64 27.18 -6.64
C LEU A 73 7.50 27.23 -5.11
N PHE A 74 6.98 28.34 -4.59
CA PHE A 74 6.58 28.42 -3.18
C PHE A 74 5.70 27.20 -2.86
N ASP A 75 6.09 26.45 -1.82
CA ASP A 75 5.39 25.25 -1.36
C ASP A 75 5.30 24.12 -2.42
N ALA A 76 6.35 23.87 -3.21
CA ALA A 76 6.38 22.85 -4.25
C ALA A 76 5.88 21.47 -3.74
N ASN A 77 6.23 21.10 -2.51
CA ASN A 77 5.83 19.86 -1.84
C ASN A 77 4.34 19.82 -1.44
N LEU A 78 3.69 20.97 -1.30
CA LEU A 78 2.25 21.06 -1.06
C LEU A 78 1.45 21.01 -2.35
N ARG A 79 2.01 21.53 -3.45
CA ARG A 79 1.35 21.63 -4.74
C ARG A 79 1.54 20.41 -5.62
N ASN A 80 2.68 19.74 -5.51
CA ASN A 80 3.00 18.51 -6.25
C ASN A 80 3.23 17.39 -5.25
N TYR A 81 2.51 16.30 -5.39
CA TYR A 81 2.53 15.18 -4.46
C TYR A 81 2.26 13.86 -5.18
N MET A 82 2.53 12.76 -4.50
CA MET A 82 2.15 11.43 -4.98
C MET A 82 0.80 11.03 -4.38
N LEU A 83 0.00 10.39 -5.19
CA LEU A 83 -1.22 9.71 -4.80
C LEU A 83 -1.00 8.20 -4.90
N ALA A 84 -1.24 7.50 -3.81
CA ALA A 84 -1.21 6.05 -3.77
C ALA A 84 -2.62 5.50 -3.99
N MET A 85 -2.77 4.63 -4.97
CA MET A 85 -3.99 3.86 -5.19
C MET A 85 -3.86 2.51 -4.50
N MET A 86 -4.84 2.18 -3.66
CA MET A 86 -4.77 1.03 -2.77
C MET A 86 -6.02 0.18 -2.83
N LYS A 87 -5.86 -1.10 -2.55
CA LYS A 87 -6.95 -2.05 -2.33
C LYS A 87 -7.02 -2.45 -0.87
N SER A 88 -8.22 -2.57 -0.34
CA SER A 88 -8.46 -3.17 0.96
C SER A 88 -8.29 -4.70 0.84
N LEU A 89 -7.41 -5.27 1.64
CA LEU A 89 -7.19 -6.71 1.69
C LEU A 89 -8.08 -7.38 2.75
N VAL A 90 -7.91 -6.95 3.99
CA VAL A 90 -8.63 -7.50 5.15
C VAL A 90 -8.87 -6.41 6.20
N MET A 91 -9.92 -6.61 6.98
CA MET A 91 -10.14 -5.88 8.24
C MET A 91 -9.70 -6.76 9.40
N VAL A 92 -8.88 -6.20 10.28
CA VAL A 92 -8.33 -6.89 11.44
C VAL A 92 -8.99 -6.37 12.71
N LYS A 93 -9.61 -7.27 13.47
CA LYS A 93 -10.19 -6.99 14.80
C LYS A 93 -9.52 -7.92 15.82
N GLY A 94 -8.62 -7.39 16.64
CA GLY A 94 -7.82 -8.20 17.56
C GLY A 94 -6.96 -9.21 16.82
N LYS A 95 -7.21 -10.51 17.02
CA LYS A 95 -6.50 -11.61 16.35
C LYS A 95 -7.25 -12.21 15.15
N ASN A 96 -8.36 -11.62 14.75
CA ASN A 96 -9.18 -12.14 13.66
C ASN A 96 -9.11 -11.22 12.45
N ALA A 97 -9.04 -11.81 11.25
CA ALA A 97 -9.13 -11.12 9.99
C ALA A 97 -10.45 -11.45 9.29
N PHE A 98 -11.09 -10.44 8.74
CA PHE A 98 -12.34 -10.52 8.03
C PHE A 98 -12.22 -9.88 6.66
N VAL A 99 -13.07 -10.27 5.73
CA VAL A 99 -13.20 -9.54 4.46
C VAL A 99 -13.63 -8.11 4.78
N SER A 100 -12.88 -7.13 4.32
CA SER A 100 -13.25 -5.73 4.47
C SER A 100 -14.53 -5.45 3.66
N LYS A 101 -15.53 -4.89 4.32
CA LYS A 101 -16.82 -4.52 3.71
C LYS A 101 -17.10 -3.01 3.82
N SER A 102 -16.17 -2.27 4.41
CA SER A 102 -16.28 -0.81 4.60
C SER A 102 -15.03 -0.12 4.09
N LEU A 103 -15.18 1.15 3.77
CA LEU A 103 -14.05 2.03 3.46
C LEU A 103 -13.47 2.59 4.75
N PRO A 104 -12.16 2.87 4.79
CA PRO A 104 -11.57 3.70 5.82
C PRO A 104 -12.22 5.09 5.81
N GLY A 105 -12.22 5.75 6.95
CA GLY A 105 -12.75 7.11 7.05
C GLY A 105 -12.01 8.10 6.16
N PHE A 106 -12.73 9.14 5.71
CA PHE A 106 -12.12 10.25 5.02
C PHE A 106 -11.10 10.94 5.94
N PHE A 107 -9.93 11.29 5.43
CA PHE A 107 -8.78 11.80 6.19
C PHE A 107 -8.19 10.83 7.23
N SER A 108 -8.54 9.55 7.19
CA SER A 108 -7.83 8.56 7.99
C SER A 108 -6.35 8.51 7.61
N GLU A 109 -5.51 8.45 8.62
CA GLU A 109 -4.07 8.28 8.46
C GLU A 109 -3.75 6.87 7.96
N ILE A 110 -2.80 6.79 7.04
CA ILE A 110 -2.20 5.52 6.62
C ILE A 110 -0.77 5.45 7.13
N ARG A 111 -0.43 4.31 7.68
CA ARG A 111 0.90 4.05 8.26
C ARG A 111 1.49 2.75 7.77
N GLU A 112 2.80 2.65 7.90
CA GLU A 112 3.53 1.41 7.66
C GLU A 112 2.98 0.28 8.55
N ILE A 113 2.90 -0.92 7.98
CA ILE A 113 2.49 -2.12 8.69
C ILE A 113 3.52 -2.50 9.76
N LYS A 114 3.07 -3.02 10.88
CA LYS A 114 3.88 -3.58 11.95
C LYS A 114 3.53 -5.05 12.16
N GLU A 115 4.45 -5.82 12.71
CA GLU A 115 4.22 -7.23 13.04
C GLU A 115 2.95 -7.47 13.87
N ASN A 116 2.68 -6.56 14.83
CA ASN A 116 1.48 -6.63 15.66
C ASN A 116 0.16 -6.45 14.87
N ASP A 117 0.20 -5.90 13.68
CA ASP A 117 -0.99 -5.77 12.82
C ASP A 117 -1.31 -7.09 12.10
N LEU A 118 -0.37 -8.01 12.08
CA LEU A 118 -0.42 -9.31 11.43
C LEU A 118 -0.70 -10.47 12.40
N GLY A 119 -1.13 -10.17 13.63
CA GLY A 119 -1.39 -11.18 14.67
C GLY A 119 -2.46 -12.22 14.33
N PHE A 120 -3.17 -12.05 13.22
CA PHE A 120 -4.10 -13.04 12.67
C PHE A 120 -3.41 -14.13 11.85
N LEU A 121 -2.17 -13.91 11.43
CA LEU A 121 -1.36 -14.92 10.74
C LEU A 121 -0.82 -15.91 11.79
N THR A 122 -1.41 -17.09 11.83
CA THR A 122 -1.06 -18.11 12.80
C THR A 122 -0.35 -19.30 12.13
N LYS A 123 0.55 -19.95 12.88
CA LYS A 123 1.20 -21.18 12.43
C LYS A 123 0.23 -22.34 12.59
N PRO A 124 -0.14 -23.07 11.51
CA PRO A 124 -1.04 -24.23 11.59
C PRO A 124 -0.36 -25.43 12.23
N LYS A 125 -1.12 -26.51 12.52
CA LYS A 125 -0.58 -27.75 13.11
C LYS A 125 0.45 -28.43 12.21
N ASN A 126 0.18 -28.46 10.89
CA ASN A 126 1.08 -29.02 9.88
C ASN A 126 1.63 -27.89 9.00
N PRO A 127 2.61 -27.11 9.47
CA PRO A 127 3.06 -25.92 8.81
C PRO A 127 3.92 -26.24 7.57
N LEU A 128 3.49 -25.79 6.42
CA LEU A 128 4.29 -25.72 5.20
C LEU A 128 4.79 -24.27 5.05
N PHE A 129 6.07 -24.06 5.27
CA PHE A 129 6.67 -22.72 5.10
C PHE A 129 6.70 -22.34 3.63
N VAL A 130 6.19 -21.14 3.30
CA VAL A 130 6.13 -20.62 1.94
C VAL A 130 7.16 -19.52 1.72
N GLY A 131 7.42 -18.72 2.75
CA GLY A 131 8.34 -17.59 2.67
C GLY A 131 8.00 -16.54 3.72
N ASN A 132 8.70 -15.42 3.68
CA ASN A 132 8.41 -14.26 4.52
C ASN A 132 7.53 -13.26 3.77
N LEU A 133 6.67 -12.56 4.52
CA LEU A 133 5.80 -11.53 3.97
C LEU A 133 6.63 -10.38 3.40
N ARG A 134 6.20 -9.86 2.25
CA ARG A 134 6.84 -8.72 1.60
C ARG A 134 5.91 -7.50 1.57
N SER A 135 6.49 -6.33 1.79
CA SER A 135 5.82 -5.04 1.71
C SER A 135 6.66 -4.11 0.84
N GLY A 136 6.24 -3.89 -0.40
CA GLY A 136 7.08 -3.21 -1.39
C GLY A 136 8.39 -3.95 -1.63
N SER A 137 9.51 -3.25 -1.53
CA SER A 137 10.86 -3.83 -1.60
C SER A 137 11.33 -4.49 -0.29
N LYS A 138 10.66 -4.20 0.84
CA LYS A 138 11.05 -4.66 2.17
C LYS A 138 10.50 -6.07 2.45
N ILE A 139 11.37 -6.99 2.89
CA ILE A 139 10.97 -8.29 3.44
C ILE A 139 10.74 -8.11 4.95
N LEU A 140 9.55 -8.48 5.42
CA LEU A 140 9.21 -8.43 6.84
C LEU A 140 9.62 -9.75 7.51
N ASP A 141 9.99 -9.70 8.79
CA ASP A 141 10.26 -10.89 9.57
C ASP A 141 8.96 -11.56 10.07
N VAL A 142 8.08 -11.84 9.11
CA VAL A 142 6.77 -12.47 9.32
C VAL A 142 6.68 -13.70 8.43
N PRO A 143 6.93 -14.91 8.95
CA PRO A 143 6.86 -16.13 8.17
C PRO A 143 5.42 -16.49 7.82
N ILE A 144 5.19 -16.87 6.58
CA ILE A 144 3.90 -17.33 6.06
C ILE A 144 3.90 -18.85 5.97
N TYR A 145 2.86 -19.44 6.53
CA TYR A 145 2.64 -20.89 6.53
C TYR A 145 1.30 -21.24 5.91
N LEU A 146 1.28 -22.30 5.14
CA LEU A 146 0.06 -23.00 4.73
C LEU A 146 -0.14 -24.23 5.62
N ASP A 147 -1.40 -24.65 5.75
CA ASP A 147 -1.68 -25.94 6.40
C ASP A 147 -1.41 -27.06 5.40
N GLY A 148 -0.29 -27.75 5.58
CA GLY A 148 0.15 -28.83 4.70
C GLY A 148 -0.88 -29.96 4.58
N GLY A 149 -1.59 -30.27 5.66
CA GLY A 149 -2.67 -31.26 5.62
C GLY A 149 -3.80 -30.89 4.66
N LYS A 150 -4.18 -29.61 4.65
CA LYS A 150 -5.21 -29.11 3.73
C LYS A 150 -4.69 -28.97 2.30
N VAL A 151 -3.47 -28.46 2.14
CA VAL A 151 -2.87 -28.25 0.80
C VAL A 151 -2.69 -29.58 0.08
N PHE A 152 -2.10 -30.58 0.74
CA PHE A 152 -1.83 -31.90 0.12
C PHE A 152 -3.06 -32.83 0.03
N SER A 153 -4.20 -32.47 0.61
CA SER A 153 -5.45 -33.20 0.43
C SER A 153 -6.20 -32.83 -0.87
N HIS A 154 -5.69 -31.86 -1.62
CA HIS A 154 -6.28 -31.36 -2.87
C HIS A 154 -5.27 -31.44 -4.01
N HIS A 155 -5.75 -31.30 -5.25
CA HIS A 155 -4.87 -31.21 -6.41
C HIS A 155 -4.08 -29.91 -6.40
N ILE A 156 -2.77 -29.99 -6.64
CA ILE A 156 -1.86 -28.86 -6.70
C ILE A 156 -1.31 -28.76 -8.12
N LEU A 157 -1.40 -27.58 -8.71
CA LEU A 157 -0.75 -27.23 -9.95
C LEU A 157 0.38 -26.24 -9.66
N ILE A 158 1.62 -26.62 -9.98
CA ILE A 158 2.77 -25.73 -9.92
C ILE A 158 3.20 -25.46 -11.36
N ALA A 159 2.90 -24.24 -11.84
CA ALA A 159 3.36 -23.80 -13.16
C ALA A 159 4.69 -23.06 -13.02
N GLY A 160 5.64 -23.37 -13.86
CA GLY A 160 6.95 -22.73 -13.88
C GLY A 160 7.59 -22.82 -15.26
N THR A 161 8.48 -21.88 -15.58
CA THR A 161 9.35 -21.96 -16.76
C THR A 161 10.66 -22.61 -16.36
N THR A 162 11.16 -23.50 -17.22
CA THR A 162 12.50 -24.12 -17.04
C THR A 162 13.59 -23.04 -17.13
N GLY A 163 14.50 -23.02 -16.17
CA GLY A 163 15.73 -22.22 -16.24
C GLY A 163 15.74 -20.90 -15.49
N ARG A 164 14.84 -20.67 -14.54
CA ARG A 164 14.95 -19.55 -13.56
C ARG A 164 14.60 -20.01 -12.17
#